data_a4fb2ad824c237c4feed8f1fe852c46b
#
_entry.id   a4fb2ad824c237c4feed8f1fe852c46b
#
_cell.length_a   1.000
_cell.length_b   1.000
_cell.length_c   1.000
_cell.angle_alpha   90.00
_cell.angle_beta   90.00
_cell.angle_gamma   90.00
#
_symmetry.space_group_name_H-M   'P 1'
#
loop_
_entity.id
_entity.type
_entity.pdbx_description
1 polymer ?
#
loop_
_entity_poly.entity_id
_entity_poly.type
_entity_poly.pdbx_seq_one_letter_code
_entity_poly.pdbx_strand_id
1 'polypeptide(L)'
;LPDTLINQIAAGEVIERPASIVKELVENSIDAGASSITIELEQGGIQRISVRDDGKGIPVDEITLALTRHATSKIESFDDLHRIRSMGFRGEALPSIASISRFSLSSRSIDSEQAWQITVDGGRINDTDGDLLKPARQAQGTHIDVNDIFFNTPARRKFLRAEKTEFNHCEQVVKRVALAHFACAFELRHNQKTIFALPPALDQEA
;
A
#
# COMPACT_ATOMS: atom_id res chain seq x y z
N LEU A 1 5.44 -19.08 -18.03
CA LEU A 1 5.24 -19.17 -16.59
C LEU A 1 3.89 -18.52 -16.26
N PRO A 2 3.09 -19.06 -15.32
CA PRO A 2 1.86 -18.39 -14.87
C PRO A 2 2.19 -17.02 -14.31
N ASP A 3 1.34 -16.01 -14.59
CA ASP A 3 1.53 -14.62 -14.15
C ASP A 3 1.69 -14.50 -12.63
N THR A 4 0.99 -15.34 -11.87
CA THR A 4 1.14 -15.44 -10.41
C THR A 4 2.57 -15.78 -9.97
N LEU A 5 3.24 -16.70 -10.65
CA LEU A 5 4.61 -17.10 -10.34
C LEU A 5 5.60 -15.99 -10.73
N ILE A 6 5.38 -15.33 -11.87
CA ILE A 6 6.18 -14.18 -12.31
C ILE A 6 6.05 -13.05 -11.29
N ASN A 7 4.84 -12.78 -10.79
CA ASN A 7 4.59 -11.78 -9.76
C ASN A 7 5.27 -12.12 -8.43
N GLN A 8 5.27 -13.38 -8.02
CA GLN A 8 5.98 -13.84 -6.81
C GLN A 8 7.51 -13.71 -6.93
N ILE A 9 8.08 -13.95 -8.13
CA ILE A 9 9.51 -13.75 -8.37
C ILE A 9 9.83 -12.25 -8.32
N ALA A 10 9.07 -11.41 -9.02
CA ALA A 10 9.25 -9.96 -9.01
C ALA A 10 9.05 -9.35 -7.61
N ALA A 11 8.02 -9.83 -6.87
CA ALA A 11 7.83 -9.45 -5.47
C ALA A 11 9.08 -9.72 -4.63
N GLY A 12 9.88 -10.73 -5.02
CA GLY A 12 11.11 -11.06 -4.36
C GLY A 12 12.23 -10.06 -4.49
N GLU A 13 12.23 -9.33 -5.55
CA GLU A 13 13.23 -8.30 -5.82
C GLU A 13 12.84 -6.96 -5.17
N VAL A 14 11.54 -6.74 -4.93
CA VAL A 14 11.00 -5.45 -4.46
C VAL A 14 10.63 -5.51 -2.97
N ILE A 15 10.09 -6.64 -2.48
CA ILE A 15 9.56 -6.76 -1.13
C ILE A 15 10.35 -7.79 -0.34
N GLU A 16 11.19 -7.32 0.54
CA GLU A 16 12.01 -8.16 1.43
C GLU A 16 11.34 -8.37 2.81
N ARG A 17 10.58 -7.38 3.28
CA ARG A 17 10.01 -7.33 4.64
C ARG A 17 8.78 -6.42 4.73
N PRO A 18 8.05 -6.42 5.88
CA PRO A 18 6.91 -5.52 6.12
C PRO A 18 7.21 -4.06 5.84
N ALA A 19 8.38 -3.56 6.24
CA ALA A 19 8.77 -2.17 6.05
C ALA A 19 8.84 -1.75 4.58
N SER A 20 9.16 -2.68 3.65
CA SER A 20 9.13 -2.41 2.20
C SER A 20 7.70 -2.13 1.74
N ILE A 21 6.73 -2.92 2.23
CA ILE A 21 5.30 -2.73 1.92
C ILE A 21 4.80 -1.39 2.47
N VAL A 22 5.08 -1.12 3.75
CA VAL A 22 4.70 0.15 4.40
C VAL A 22 5.23 1.34 3.61
N LYS A 23 6.50 1.29 3.20
CA LYS A 23 7.11 2.34 2.38
C LYS A 23 6.32 2.60 1.10
N GLU A 24 6.09 1.57 0.30
CA GLU A 24 5.39 1.69 -0.98
C GLU A 24 3.97 2.22 -0.81
N LEU A 25 3.22 1.72 0.18
CA LEU A 25 1.84 2.14 0.39
C LEU A 25 1.76 3.60 0.88
N VAL A 26 2.63 4.01 1.80
CA VAL A 26 2.66 5.39 2.31
C VAL A 26 3.11 6.36 1.20
N GLU A 27 4.10 6.02 0.38
CA GLU A 27 4.52 6.82 -0.76
C GLU A 27 3.38 6.98 -1.79
N ASN A 28 2.60 5.92 -2.04
CA ASN A 28 1.42 6.00 -2.90
C ASN A 28 0.35 6.95 -2.32
N SER A 29 0.13 6.94 -1.01
CA SER A 29 -0.80 7.87 -0.35
C SER A 29 -0.35 9.33 -0.48
N ILE A 30 0.95 9.60 -0.33
CA ILE A 30 1.52 10.94 -0.55
C ILE A 30 1.33 11.38 -2.02
N ASP A 31 1.63 10.49 -2.98
CA ASP A 31 1.45 10.75 -4.41
C ASP A 31 -0.03 10.99 -4.78
N ALA A 32 -0.96 10.41 -4.02
CA ALA A 32 -2.39 10.66 -4.15
C ALA A 32 -2.84 12.02 -3.54
N GLY A 33 -1.91 12.79 -2.97
CA GLY A 33 -2.19 14.08 -2.36
C GLY A 33 -2.89 13.96 -1.00
N ALA A 34 -2.63 12.90 -0.25
CA ALA A 34 -3.21 12.73 1.07
C ALA A 34 -2.79 13.85 2.04
N SER A 35 -3.73 14.32 2.84
CA SER A 35 -3.51 15.24 3.96
C SER A 35 -3.42 14.49 5.30
N SER A 36 -3.86 13.23 5.33
CA SER A 36 -3.84 12.38 6.52
C SER A 36 -3.64 10.91 6.12
N ILE A 37 -2.70 10.25 6.79
CA ILE A 37 -2.37 8.84 6.57
C ILE A 37 -2.36 8.12 7.92
N THR A 38 -3.16 7.06 8.04
CA THR A 38 -3.19 6.17 9.19
C THR A 38 -2.58 4.82 8.81
N ILE A 39 -1.59 4.37 9.58
CA ILE A 39 -0.90 3.10 9.42
C ILE A 39 -1.17 2.24 10.65
N GLU A 40 -1.71 1.03 10.46
CA GLU A 40 -1.93 0.06 11.52
C GLU A 40 -1.14 -1.21 11.22
N LEU A 41 -0.41 -1.71 12.21
CA LEU A 41 0.42 -2.90 12.11
C LEU A 41 0.03 -3.92 13.18
N GLU A 42 -0.05 -5.19 12.79
CA GLU A 42 -0.17 -6.30 13.74
C GLU A 42 1.03 -7.24 13.57
N GLN A 43 1.59 -7.66 14.72
CA GLN A 43 2.80 -8.49 14.78
C GLN A 43 3.94 -7.92 13.91
N GLY A 44 4.23 -6.62 14.06
CA GLY A 44 5.29 -5.96 13.30
C GLY A 44 5.03 -5.84 11.80
N GLY A 45 3.76 -5.99 11.37
CA GLY A 45 3.35 -6.00 9.97
C GLY A 45 3.41 -7.39 9.32
N ILE A 46 3.78 -8.43 10.07
CA ILE A 46 3.82 -9.81 9.55
C ILE A 46 2.41 -10.35 9.36
N GLN A 47 1.52 -10.10 10.34
CA GLN A 47 0.14 -10.55 10.29
C GLN A 47 -0.73 -9.58 9.52
N ARG A 48 -0.61 -8.27 9.78
CA ARG A 48 -1.42 -7.25 9.10
C ARG A 48 -0.65 -5.95 8.94
N ILE A 49 -0.78 -5.36 7.76
CA ILE A 49 -0.44 -3.98 7.45
C ILE A 49 -1.70 -3.34 6.87
N SER A 50 -2.18 -2.28 7.50
CA SER A 50 -3.29 -1.48 7.00
C SER A 50 -2.81 -0.05 6.79
N VAL A 51 -3.06 0.51 5.61
CA VAL A 51 -2.77 1.90 5.29
C VAL A 51 -4.02 2.54 4.74
N ARG A 52 -4.44 3.63 5.36
CA ARG A 52 -5.60 4.43 4.96
C ARG A 52 -5.18 5.87 4.75
N ASP A 53 -5.63 6.44 3.66
CA ASP A 53 -5.43 7.85 3.32
C ASP A 53 -6.75 8.54 2.94
N ASP A 54 -6.72 9.86 2.92
CA ASP A 54 -7.77 10.77 2.48
C ASP A 54 -7.46 11.44 1.13
N GLY A 55 -6.55 10.85 0.34
CA GLY A 55 -6.14 11.37 -0.96
C GLY A 55 -7.27 11.36 -2.01
N LYS A 56 -6.91 11.60 -3.26
CA LYS A 56 -7.88 11.66 -4.37
C LYS A 56 -8.64 10.36 -4.63
N GLY A 57 -8.18 9.25 -4.08
CA GLY A 57 -8.72 7.92 -4.35
C GLY A 57 -8.40 7.41 -5.76
N ILE A 58 -8.92 6.22 -6.07
CA ILE A 58 -8.73 5.54 -7.36
C ILE A 58 -10.09 5.41 -8.04
N PRO A 59 -10.27 5.87 -9.29
CA PRO A 59 -11.47 5.65 -10.07
C PRO A 59 -11.79 4.16 -10.25
N VAL A 60 -13.06 3.80 -10.33
CA VAL A 60 -13.50 2.40 -10.36
C VAL A 60 -12.90 1.61 -11.54
N ASP A 61 -12.77 2.23 -12.70
CA ASP A 61 -12.17 1.67 -13.91
C ASP A 61 -10.64 1.47 -13.79
N GLU A 62 -9.98 2.20 -12.90
CA GLU A 62 -8.55 2.09 -12.65
C GLU A 62 -8.19 1.10 -11.51
N ILE A 63 -9.15 0.68 -10.66
CA ILE A 63 -8.86 -0.19 -9.50
C ILE A 63 -8.27 -1.54 -9.96
N THR A 64 -8.87 -2.19 -10.95
CA THR A 64 -8.35 -3.46 -11.49
C THR A 64 -7.01 -3.26 -12.18
N LEU A 65 -6.86 -2.15 -12.90
CA LEU A 65 -5.62 -1.79 -13.58
C LEU A 65 -4.46 -1.57 -12.59
N ALA A 66 -4.74 -0.98 -11.43
CA ALA A 66 -3.73 -0.76 -10.37
C ALA A 66 -3.10 -2.07 -9.84
N LEU A 67 -3.77 -3.21 -10.03
CA LEU A 67 -3.28 -4.55 -9.69
C LEU A 67 -2.68 -5.31 -10.88
N THR A 68 -2.63 -4.69 -12.06
CA THR A 68 -2.00 -5.26 -13.26
C THR A 68 -0.55 -4.79 -13.35
N ARG A 69 0.35 -5.68 -13.75
CA ARG A 69 1.77 -5.34 -13.95
C ARG A 69 1.93 -4.32 -15.08
N HIS A 70 2.93 -3.45 -14.91
CA HIS A 70 3.27 -2.39 -15.86
C HIS A 70 2.15 -1.35 -16.09
N ALA A 71 1.07 -1.42 -15.33
CA ALA A 71 0.06 -0.39 -15.32
C ALA A 71 0.49 0.71 -14.34
N THR A 72 0.83 1.87 -14.87
CA THR A 72 1.09 3.08 -14.07
C THR A 72 0.52 4.29 -14.75
N SER A 73 -0.30 5.04 -14.02
CA SER A 73 -0.79 6.36 -14.45
C SER A 73 0.28 7.46 -14.30
N LYS A 74 1.47 7.09 -13.80
CA LYS A 74 2.56 8.05 -13.48
C LYS A 74 3.52 8.30 -14.64
N ILE A 75 3.50 7.47 -15.69
CA ILE A 75 4.37 7.58 -16.87
C ILE A 75 3.55 7.29 -18.12
N GLU A 76 3.27 8.31 -18.91
CA GLU A 76 2.59 8.20 -20.21
C GLU A 76 3.56 8.39 -21.39
N SER A 77 4.76 8.97 -21.14
CA SER A 77 5.75 9.24 -22.18
C SER A 77 7.20 9.07 -21.70
N PHE A 78 8.13 8.97 -22.65
CA PHE A 78 9.57 8.89 -22.38
C PHE A 78 10.11 10.18 -21.70
N ASP A 79 9.45 11.32 -21.92
CA ASP A 79 9.81 12.60 -21.29
C ASP A 79 9.42 12.63 -19.81
N ASP A 80 8.44 11.85 -19.38
CA ASP A 80 8.04 11.72 -17.99
C ASP A 80 9.11 11.03 -17.14
N LEU A 81 9.93 10.16 -17.78
CA LEU A 81 11.05 9.49 -17.12
C LEU A 81 12.10 10.50 -16.59
N HIS A 82 12.24 11.65 -17.23
CA HIS A 82 13.16 12.72 -16.82
C HIS A 82 12.54 13.74 -15.87
N ARG A 83 11.19 13.71 -15.68
CA ARG A 83 10.44 14.63 -14.83
C ARG A 83 9.83 13.96 -13.59
N ILE A 84 10.32 12.77 -13.23
CA ILE A 84 9.77 11.99 -12.12
C ILE A 84 9.81 12.81 -10.84
N ARG A 85 8.65 13.32 -10.44
CA ARG A 85 8.41 13.95 -9.12
C ARG A 85 7.70 12.98 -8.16
N SER A 86 7.23 11.80 -8.65
CA SER A 86 6.58 10.79 -7.85
C SER A 86 7.57 9.75 -7.36
N MET A 87 7.40 9.26 -6.14
CA MET A 87 8.28 8.28 -5.51
C MET A 87 8.12 6.87 -6.08
N GLY A 88 7.01 6.56 -6.77
CA GLY A 88 6.71 5.24 -7.35
C GLY A 88 6.47 5.33 -8.86
N PHE A 89 7.39 4.80 -9.68
CA PHE A 89 7.29 4.89 -11.14
C PHE A 89 7.16 3.54 -11.87
N ARG A 90 7.34 2.42 -11.15
CA ARG A 90 7.39 1.10 -11.79
C ARG A 90 6.04 0.43 -12.01
N GLY A 91 4.96 0.87 -11.33
CA GLY A 91 3.62 0.27 -11.46
C GLY A 91 3.55 -1.21 -11.04
N GLU A 92 4.51 -1.69 -10.24
CA GLU A 92 4.64 -3.10 -9.88
C GLU A 92 4.46 -3.39 -8.38
N ALA A 93 4.40 -2.34 -7.54
CA ALA A 93 4.34 -2.51 -6.09
C ALA A 93 3.05 -3.22 -5.65
N LEU A 94 1.89 -2.73 -6.05
CA LEU A 94 0.60 -3.32 -5.64
C LEU A 94 0.42 -4.75 -6.15
N PRO A 95 0.66 -5.07 -7.45
CA PRO A 95 0.63 -6.46 -7.93
C PRO A 95 1.59 -7.38 -7.18
N SER A 96 2.80 -6.90 -6.86
CA SER A 96 3.81 -7.66 -6.11
C SER A 96 3.34 -7.93 -4.68
N ILE A 97 2.80 -6.94 -3.97
CA ILE A 97 2.26 -7.08 -2.62
C ILE A 97 1.10 -8.08 -2.63
N ALA A 98 0.15 -7.92 -3.57
CA ALA A 98 -1.02 -8.79 -3.70
C ALA A 98 -0.63 -10.25 -4.00
N SER A 99 0.49 -10.49 -4.71
CA SER A 99 0.94 -11.84 -5.06
C SER A 99 1.48 -12.65 -3.88
N ILE A 100 1.85 -12.01 -2.77
CA ILE A 100 2.48 -12.65 -1.60
C ILE A 100 1.67 -12.53 -0.32
N SER A 101 0.44 -12.01 -0.41
CA SER A 101 -0.41 -11.75 0.74
C SER A 101 -1.88 -12.01 0.44
N ARG A 102 -2.72 -11.92 1.47
CA ARG A 102 -4.17 -11.71 1.33
C ARG A 102 -4.41 -10.22 1.33
N PHE A 103 -4.72 -9.69 0.17
CA PHE A 103 -4.73 -8.27 -0.13
C PHE A 103 -6.17 -7.77 -0.34
N SER A 104 -6.47 -6.62 0.19
CA SER A 104 -7.72 -5.89 -0.06
C SER A 104 -7.43 -4.43 -0.32
N LEU A 105 -8.03 -3.89 -1.37
CA LEU A 105 -8.00 -2.47 -1.70
C LEU A 105 -9.42 -1.97 -1.80
N SER A 106 -9.75 -0.94 -1.01
CA SER A 106 -10.99 -0.18 -1.10
C SER A 106 -10.66 1.25 -1.45
N SER A 107 -11.39 1.85 -2.39
CA SER A 107 -11.16 3.23 -2.76
C SER A 107 -12.44 3.94 -3.16
N ARG A 108 -12.52 5.22 -2.82
CA ARG A 108 -13.51 6.16 -3.31
C ARG A 108 -12.80 7.35 -3.91
N SER A 109 -12.92 7.49 -5.24
CA SER A 109 -12.39 8.65 -5.96
C SER A 109 -13.11 9.93 -5.52
N ILE A 110 -12.39 11.05 -5.59
CA ILE A 110 -12.93 12.40 -5.33
C ILE A 110 -14.15 12.72 -6.18
N ASP A 111 -14.22 12.18 -7.41
CA ASP A 111 -15.31 12.39 -8.37
C ASP A 111 -16.44 11.36 -8.24
N SER A 112 -16.42 10.49 -7.22
CA SER A 112 -17.39 9.41 -7.03
C SER A 112 -18.05 9.46 -5.67
N GLU A 113 -19.36 9.18 -5.64
CA GLU A 113 -20.10 8.99 -4.39
C GLU A 113 -19.97 7.55 -3.85
N GLN A 114 -19.65 6.58 -4.74
CA GLN A 114 -19.57 5.17 -4.41
C GLN A 114 -18.11 4.73 -4.26
N ALA A 115 -17.81 4.06 -3.16
CA ALA A 115 -16.56 3.35 -2.96
C ALA A 115 -16.64 1.92 -3.51
N TRP A 116 -15.52 1.41 -3.99
CA TRP A 116 -15.37 0.07 -4.53
C TRP A 116 -14.22 -0.67 -3.87
N GLN A 117 -14.35 -1.97 -3.76
CA GLN A 117 -13.35 -2.86 -3.17
C GLN A 117 -13.02 -4.01 -4.09
N ILE A 118 -11.73 -4.37 -4.13
CA ILE A 118 -11.21 -5.58 -4.74
C ILE A 118 -10.43 -6.39 -3.70
N THR A 119 -10.52 -7.71 -3.77
CA THR A 119 -9.76 -8.62 -2.91
C THR A 119 -8.94 -9.60 -3.75
N VAL A 120 -7.73 -9.88 -3.29
CA VAL A 120 -6.77 -10.75 -3.98
C VAL A 120 -6.16 -11.72 -2.97
N ASP A 121 -6.12 -12.99 -3.29
CA ASP A 121 -5.49 -14.01 -2.47
C ASP A 121 -4.30 -14.62 -3.23
N GLY A 122 -3.08 -14.29 -2.80
CA GLY A 122 -1.86 -14.80 -3.40
C GLY A 122 -1.72 -14.52 -4.90
N GLY A 123 -2.17 -13.35 -5.34
CA GLY A 123 -2.15 -12.93 -6.74
C GLY A 123 -3.36 -13.37 -7.57
N ARG A 124 -4.33 -14.05 -6.97
CA ARG A 124 -5.60 -14.38 -7.62
C ARG A 124 -6.66 -13.39 -7.18
N ILE A 125 -7.24 -12.65 -8.11
CA ILE A 125 -8.38 -11.79 -7.83
C ILE A 125 -9.56 -12.68 -7.45
N ASN A 126 -10.21 -12.38 -6.34
CA ASN A 126 -11.39 -13.11 -5.90
C ASN A 126 -12.60 -12.65 -6.72
N ASP A 127 -12.94 -13.47 -7.70
CA ASP A 127 -14.18 -13.36 -8.46
C ASP A 127 -15.26 -14.16 -7.71
N THR A 128 -16.15 -13.45 -7.05
CA THR A 128 -17.33 -14.08 -6.45
C THR A 128 -18.54 -13.63 -7.26
N ASP A 129 -19.20 -14.55 -7.92
CA ASP A 129 -20.41 -14.32 -8.74
C ASP A 129 -20.18 -13.50 -10.02
N GLY A 130 -18.97 -13.47 -10.57
CA GLY A 130 -18.63 -12.73 -11.80
C GLY A 130 -18.29 -11.26 -11.59
N ASP A 131 -18.31 -10.77 -10.35
CA ASP A 131 -17.97 -9.38 -10.01
C ASP A 131 -16.62 -9.29 -9.32
N LEU A 132 -15.63 -8.74 -10.02
CA LEU A 132 -14.28 -8.47 -9.47
C LEU A 132 -14.29 -7.35 -8.45
N LEU A 133 -15.19 -6.39 -8.62
CA LEU A 133 -15.34 -5.21 -7.78
C LEU A 133 -16.65 -5.28 -7.01
N LYS A 134 -16.59 -5.00 -5.71
CA LYS A 134 -17.77 -4.95 -4.84
C LYS A 134 -17.96 -3.53 -4.30
N PRO A 135 -19.23 -3.06 -4.17
CA PRO A 135 -19.49 -1.82 -3.47
C PRO A 135 -18.93 -1.86 -2.04
N ALA A 136 -18.29 -0.80 -1.61
CA ALA A 136 -17.75 -0.64 -0.27
C ALA A 136 -18.29 0.62 0.41
N ARG A 137 -18.15 0.68 1.74
CA ARG A 137 -18.45 1.88 2.52
C ARG A 137 -17.16 2.50 2.99
N GLN A 138 -16.79 3.60 2.37
CA GLN A 138 -15.56 4.31 2.69
C GLN A 138 -15.71 5.80 2.39
N ALA A 139 -15.05 6.64 3.17
CA ALA A 139 -14.84 8.05 2.84
C ALA A 139 -13.94 8.17 1.60
N GLN A 140 -13.80 9.37 1.04
CA GLN A 140 -12.82 9.64 -0.02
C GLN A 140 -11.44 9.18 0.40
N GLY A 141 -10.65 8.70 -0.59
CA GLY A 141 -9.30 8.18 -0.39
C GLY A 141 -9.18 6.70 -0.63
N THR A 142 -8.08 6.12 -0.18
CA THR A 142 -7.77 4.71 -0.38
C THR A 142 -7.48 4.02 0.95
N HIS A 143 -7.91 2.78 1.06
CA HIS A 143 -7.62 1.89 2.17
C HIS A 143 -7.12 0.55 1.65
N ILE A 144 -5.93 0.18 2.06
CA ILE A 144 -5.29 -1.09 1.70
C ILE A 144 -5.03 -1.90 2.96
N ASP A 145 -5.50 -3.14 2.97
CA ASP A 145 -5.19 -4.15 3.96
C ASP A 145 -4.36 -5.27 3.33
N VAL A 146 -3.23 -5.56 3.94
CA VAL A 146 -2.30 -6.63 3.55
C VAL A 146 -2.18 -7.59 4.72
N ASN A 147 -2.71 -8.80 4.56
CA ASN A 147 -2.72 -9.81 5.61
C ASN A 147 -1.83 -10.99 5.25
N ASP A 148 -1.24 -11.63 6.28
CA ASP A 148 -0.49 -12.87 6.19
C ASP A 148 0.62 -12.82 5.12
N ILE A 149 1.51 -11.83 5.18
CA ILE A 149 2.59 -11.69 4.21
C ILE A 149 3.43 -12.98 4.10
N PHE A 150 3.79 -13.33 2.87
CA PHE A 150 4.56 -14.55 2.55
C PHE A 150 3.86 -15.87 2.93
N PHE A 151 2.52 -15.89 3.10
CA PHE A 151 1.79 -17.12 3.43
C PHE A 151 1.99 -18.22 2.38
N ASN A 152 2.12 -17.82 1.12
CA ASN A 152 2.34 -18.70 -0.04
C ASN A 152 3.82 -18.82 -0.46
N THR A 153 4.74 -18.21 0.27
CA THR A 153 6.18 -18.26 0.03
C THR A 153 6.94 -18.63 1.32
N PRO A 154 6.84 -19.89 1.81
CA PRO A 154 7.36 -20.30 3.12
C PRO A 154 8.86 -20.02 3.30
N ALA A 155 9.65 -20.16 2.24
CA ALA A 155 11.08 -19.88 2.26
C ALA A 155 11.36 -18.42 2.66
N ARG A 156 10.58 -17.46 2.14
CA ARG A 156 10.70 -16.04 2.49
C ARG A 156 10.22 -15.75 3.89
N ARG A 157 9.11 -16.37 4.29
CA ARG A 157 8.57 -16.22 5.64
C ARG A 157 9.60 -16.56 6.72
N LYS A 158 10.48 -17.53 6.47
CA LYS A 158 11.57 -17.92 7.39
C LYS A 158 12.65 -16.85 7.57
N PHE A 159 12.78 -15.90 6.65
CA PHE A 159 13.75 -14.79 6.75
C PHE A 159 13.22 -13.60 7.54
N LEU A 160 11.93 -13.55 7.84
CA LEU A 160 11.37 -12.52 8.70
C LEU A 160 11.99 -12.61 10.10
N ARG A 161 12.27 -11.46 10.67
CA ARG A 161 12.82 -11.34 12.02
C ARG A 161 11.71 -11.36 13.06
N ALA A 162 12.10 -11.26 14.33
CA ALA A 162 11.13 -11.13 15.41
C ALA A 162 10.25 -9.89 15.24
N GLU A 163 8.99 -9.96 15.69
CA GLU A 163 8.00 -8.90 15.64
C GLU A 163 8.54 -7.51 15.96
N LYS A 164 9.25 -7.39 17.08
CA LYS A 164 9.86 -6.11 17.53
C LYS A 164 10.83 -5.54 16.50
N THR A 165 11.62 -6.41 15.85
CA THR A 165 12.61 -5.99 14.84
C THR A 165 11.90 -5.50 13.58
N GLU A 166 10.90 -6.24 13.09
CA GLU A 166 10.13 -5.83 11.91
C GLU A 166 9.33 -4.55 12.18
N PHE A 167 8.72 -4.44 13.37
CA PHE A 167 8.05 -3.21 13.78
C PHE A 167 9.00 -2.00 13.78
N ASN A 168 10.20 -2.13 14.36
CA ASN A 168 11.18 -1.04 14.39
C ASN A 168 11.55 -0.56 12.98
N HIS A 169 11.68 -1.48 12.01
CA HIS A 169 11.92 -1.12 10.61
C HIS A 169 10.75 -0.32 10.01
N CYS A 170 9.51 -0.78 10.26
CA CYS A 170 8.32 -0.06 9.80
C CYS A 170 8.23 1.33 10.43
N GLU A 171 8.42 1.45 11.73
CA GLU A 171 8.41 2.72 12.47
C GLU A 171 9.43 3.71 11.89
N GLN A 172 10.65 3.26 11.61
CA GLN A 172 11.69 4.10 11.03
C GLN A 172 11.31 4.60 9.62
N VAL A 173 10.68 3.76 8.82
CA VAL A 173 10.18 4.17 7.50
C VAL A 173 9.12 5.26 7.64
N VAL A 174 8.10 5.05 8.49
CA VAL A 174 7.01 6.02 8.69
C VAL A 174 7.56 7.34 9.21
N LYS A 175 8.44 7.32 10.21
CA LYS A 175 9.09 8.53 10.76
C LYS A 175 9.85 9.30 9.68
N ARG A 176 10.60 8.61 8.84
CA ARG A 176 11.37 9.25 7.75
C ARG A 176 10.48 9.92 6.73
N VAL A 177 9.38 9.26 6.33
CA VAL A 177 8.42 9.83 5.37
C VAL A 177 7.68 11.01 6.01
N ALA A 178 7.25 10.90 7.27
CA ALA A 178 6.58 11.97 7.99
C ALA A 178 7.46 13.24 8.12
N LEU A 179 8.74 13.09 8.40
CA LEU A 179 9.69 14.21 8.44
C LEU A 179 9.90 14.88 7.08
N ALA A 180 9.80 14.12 5.99
CA ALA A 180 9.90 14.66 4.63
C ALA A 180 8.59 15.31 4.15
N HIS A 181 7.45 14.97 4.76
CA HIS A 181 6.11 15.40 4.36
C HIS A 181 5.33 15.94 5.56
N PHE A 182 5.93 16.90 6.27
CA PHE A 182 5.42 17.47 7.51
C PHE A 182 4.04 18.17 7.38
N ALA A 183 3.63 18.54 6.16
CA ALA A 183 2.29 19.08 5.89
C ALA A 183 1.18 18.01 5.90
N CYS A 184 1.54 16.73 5.94
CA CYS A 184 0.60 15.61 6.05
C CYS A 184 0.56 15.11 7.50
N ALA A 185 -0.63 14.79 7.99
CA ALA A 185 -0.82 14.14 9.28
C ALA A 185 -0.49 12.66 9.18
N PHE A 186 0.20 12.12 10.19
CA PHE A 186 0.52 10.69 10.28
C PHE A 186 0.09 10.10 11.61
N GLU A 187 -0.57 8.94 11.57
CA GLU A 187 -0.84 8.13 12.74
C GLU A 187 -0.29 6.73 12.54
N LEU A 188 0.56 6.26 13.47
CA LEU A 188 1.05 4.90 13.50
C LEU A 188 0.49 4.17 14.72
N ARG A 189 -0.15 3.03 14.46
CA ARG A 189 -0.65 2.09 15.46
C ARG A 189 0.05 0.74 15.36
N HIS A 190 0.29 0.10 16.49
CA HIS A 190 0.83 -1.26 16.55
C HIS A 190 0.07 -2.06 17.61
N ASN A 191 -0.47 -3.23 17.20
CA ASN A 191 -1.27 -4.09 18.07
C ASN A 191 -2.36 -3.30 18.81
N GLN A 192 -3.13 -2.51 18.05
CA GLN A 192 -4.24 -1.65 18.51
C GLN A 192 -3.84 -0.49 19.44
N LYS A 193 -2.55 -0.24 19.65
CA LYS A 193 -2.04 0.88 20.44
C LYS A 193 -1.47 1.95 19.53
N THR A 194 -1.83 3.20 19.76
CA THR A 194 -1.20 4.33 19.08
C THR A 194 0.25 4.49 19.57
N ILE A 195 1.18 4.45 18.64
CA ILE A 195 2.61 4.64 18.89
C ILE A 195 2.94 6.13 18.84
N PHE A 196 2.46 6.80 17.79
CA PHE A 196 2.47 8.25 17.68
C PHE A 196 1.36 8.72 16.75
N ALA A 197 0.97 9.99 16.94
CA ALA A 197 0.12 10.75 16.05
C ALA A 197 0.76 12.13 15.84
N LEU A 198 1.08 12.44 14.61
CA LEU A 198 1.74 13.68 14.20
C LEU A 198 0.71 14.52 13.43
N PRO A 199 0.28 15.68 13.96
CA PRO A 199 -0.56 16.60 13.21
C PRO A 199 0.25 17.22 12.05
N PRO A 200 -0.43 17.79 11.04
CA PRO A 200 0.26 18.52 10.00
C PRO A 200 0.94 19.77 10.59
N ALA A 201 2.17 20.04 10.16
CA ALA A 201 2.94 21.20 10.57
C ALA A 201 3.04 22.22 9.44
N LEU A 202 3.21 23.49 9.78
CA LEU A 202 3.37 24.55 8.78
C LEU A 202 4.81 24.64 8.25
N ASP A 203 5.77 24.17 9.06
CA ASP A 203 7.20 24.11 8.74
C ASP A 203 7.88 22.92 9.43
N GLN A 204 9.16 22.69 9.15
CA GLN A 204 9.93 21.59 9.71
C GLN A 204 10.31 21.78 11.18
N GLU A 205 10.11 22.94 11.75
CA GLU A 205 10.47 23.27 13.14
C GLU A 205 9.28 23.11 14.11
N ALA A 206 8.08 22.77 13.60
CA ALA A 206 6.83 22.70 14.37
C ALA A 206 6.60 21.31 15.01
#